data_729a49484c70e3aab090c20283150298
#
_entry.id   729a49484c70e3aab090c20283150298
#
_cell.length_a   1.000
_cell.length_b   1.000
_cell.length_c   1.000
_cell.angle_alpha   90.00
_cell.angle_beta   90.00
_cell.angle_gamma   90.00
#
_symmetry.space_group_name_H-M   'P 1'
#
loop_
_entity.id
_entity.type
_entity.pdbx_description
1 polymer ?
#
loop_
_entity_poly.entity_id
_entity_poly.type
_entity_poly.pdbx_seq_one_letter_code
_entity_poly.pdbx_strand_id
1 'polypeptide(L)'
;MKKKYFVLIVAVLLFAILATFIACDYEKKYTEKLQNLGYEVKVSEKMYTEDYKGGVIRISAYKIAEEVEEVYILVFDNKDDAKKCYNELISEGSEELSFYLDGKVVFAGTAQGVNDARS
;
A
#
# COMPACT_ATOMS: atom_id res chain seq x y z
N MET A 1 12.62 -8.13 14.43
CA MET A 1 11.19 -7.94 14.26
C MET A 1 10.90 -7.01 13.15
N LYS A 2 11.16 -5.71 13.29
CA LYS A 2 10.96 -4.77 12.19
C LYS A 2 11.71 -5.18 10.93
N LYS A 3 12.92 -5.69 11.06
CA LYS A 3 13.72 -6.13 9.93
C LYS A 3 13.06 -7.23 9.11
N LYS A 4 12.33 -8.12 9.78
CA LYS A 4 11.64 -9.21 9.10
C LYS A 4 10.53 -8.71 8.20
N TYR A 5 9.72 -7.80 8.71
CA TYR A 5 8.64 -7.22 7.93
C TYR A 5 9.20 -6.34 6.81
N PHE A 6 10.25 -5.60 7.13
CA PHE A 6 10.90 -4.75 6.15
C PHE A 6 11.37 -5.56 4.95
N VAL A 7 12.01 -6.71 5.19
CA VAL A 7 12.48 -7.55 4.09
C VAL A 7 11.32 -8.05 3.24
N LEU A 8 10.21 -8.43 3.86
CA LEU A 8 9.03 -8.87 3.13
C LEU A 8 8.47 -7.76 2.26
N ILE A 9 8.38 -6.56 2.80
CA ILE A 9 7.84 -5.42 2.08
C ILE A 9 8.74 -5.05 0.90
N VAL A 10 10.04 -5.04 1.10
CA VAL A 10 11.00 -4.75 0.04
C VAL A 10 10.91 -5.81 -1.06
N ALA A 11 10.78 -7.08 -0.69
CA ALA A 11 10.64 -8.14 -1.67
C ALA A 11 9.39 -7.94 -2.52
N VAL A 12 8.29 -7.55 -1.91
CA VAL A 12 7.06 -7.26 -2.64
C VAL A 12 7.23 -6.06 -3.56
N LEU A 13 7.97 -5.04 -3.12
CA LEU A 13 8.27 -3.90 -3.97
C LEU A 13 9.02 -4.30 -5.23
N LEU A 14 9.95 -5.25 -5.11
CA LEU A 14 10.70 -5.73 -6.27
C LEU A 14 9.82 -6.41 -7.29
N PHE A 15 8.75 -7.07 -6.84
CA PHE A 15 7.81 -7.68 -7.76
C PHE A 15 6.88 -6.68 -8.44
N ALA A 16 6.77 -5.49 -7.90
CA ALA A 16 5.89 -4.47 -8.45
C ALA A 16 6.55 -3.64 -9.56
N ILE A 17 7.66 -4.12 -10.09
CA ILE A 17 8.48 -3.35 -11.01
C ILE A 17 7.84 -3.07 -12.35
N LEU A 18 7.04 -3.97 -12.83
CA LEU A 18 6.55 -3.90 -14.20
C LEU A 18 5.26 -3.13 -14.35
N ALA A 19 5.07 -2.19 -13.50
CA ALA A 19 3.87 -1.40 -13.61
C ALA A 19 3.92 -0.53 -14.82
N THR A 20 3.21 -0.95 -15.81
CA THR A 20 2.72 0.00 -16.76
C THR A 20 1.35 0.33 -16.25
N PHE A 21 1.03 1.55 -16.15
CA PHE A 21 -0.24 1.88 -15.55
C PHE A 21 -0.99 2.86 -16.39
N ILE A 22 -2.28 2.73 -16.31
CA ILE A 22 -3.18 3.76 -16.71
C ILE A 22 -3.57 4.40 -15.40
N ALA A 23 -3.04 5.55 -15.12
CA ALA A 23 -3.27 6.21 -13.87
C ALA A 23 -4.74 6.54 -13.70
N CYS A 24 -5.35 6.07 -12.65
CA CYS A 24 -6.63 6.57 -12.21
C CYS A 24 -6.37 7.68 -11.19
N ASP A 25 -7.42 8.37 -10.78
CA ASP A 25 -7.27 9.50 -9.87
C ASP A 25 -6.58 9.13 -8.56
N TYR A 26 -6.88 7.94 -8.03
CA TYR A 26 -6.26 7.49 -6.79
C TYR A 26 -4.77 7.26 -6.96
N GLU A 27 -4.38 6.57 -8.02
CA GLU A 27 -2.98 6.27 -8.27
C GLU A 27 -2.17 7.54 -8.40
N LYS A 28 -2.64 8.45 -9.21
CA LYS A 28 -1.96 9.70 -9.44
C LYS A 28 -1.84 10.52 -8.17
N LYS A 29 -2.93 10.63 -7.44
CA LYS A 29 -2.99 11.39 -6.21
C LYS A 29 -1.94 10.92 -5.18
N TYR A 30 -1.94 9.62 -4.92
CA TYR A 30 -1.02 9.08 -3.91
C TYR A 30 0.41 9.06 -4.39
N THR A 31 0.62 8.74 -5.66
CA THR A 31 1.97 8.72 -6.23
C THR A 31 2.63 10.08 -6.13
N GLU A 32 1.95 11.12 -6.57
CA GLU A 32 2.51 12.47 -6.54
C GLU A 32 2.77 12.94 -5.11
N LYS A 33 1.83 12.68 -4.22
CA LYS A 33 1.96 13.06 -2.82
C LYS A 33 3.19 12.44 -2.18
N LEU A 34 3.34 11.14 -2.34
CA LEU A 34 4.44 10.42 -1.71
C LEU A 34 5.77 10.75 -2.36
N GLN A 35 5.81 10.92 -3.67
CA GLN A 35 7.04 11.35 -4.35
C GLN A 35 7.49 12.72 -3.85
N ASN A 36 6.55 13.62 -3.64
CA ASN A 36 6.87 14.95 -3.11
C ASN A 36 7.44 14.89 -1.70
N LEU A 37 7.12 13.85 -0.96
CA LEU A 37 7.65 13.64 0.39
C LEU A 37 8.94 12.82 0.40
N GLY A 38 9.47 12.49 -0.76
CA GLY A 38 10.74 11.79 -0.87
C GLY A 38 10.64 10.27 -0.97
N TYR A 39 9.45 9.73 -1.15
CA TYR A 39 9.28 8.29 -1.30
C TYR A 39 9.57 7.84 -2.72
N GLU A 40 10.11 6.65 -2.85
CA GLU A 40 10.10 5.93 -4.10
C GLU A 40 8.79 5.18 -4.21
N VAL A 41 8.10 5.33 -5.33
CA VAL A 41 6.75 4.80 -5.49
C VAL A 41 6.68 3.89 -6.69
N LYS A 42 6.03 2.75 -6.52
CA LYS A 42 5.76 1.81 -7.60
C LYS A 42 4.29 1.43 -7.57
N VAL A 43 3.71 1.35 -8.76
CA VAL A 43 2.28 1.05 -8.91
C VAL A 43 2.14 -0.24 -9.71
N SER A 44 1.34 -1.18 -9.21
CA SER A 44 1.08 -2.41 -9.91
C SER A 44 -0.05 -2.24 -10.91
N GLU A 45 -0.15 -3.18 -11.85
CA GLU A 45 -1.35 -3.30 -12.68
C GLU A 45 -2.50 -3.77 -11.79
N LYS A 46 -3.71 -3.56 -12.27
CA LYS A 46 -4.88 -4.07 -11.55
C LYS A 46 -4.84 -5.60 -11.55
N MET A 47 -4.91 -6.16 -10.38
CA MET A 47 -4.84 -7.60 -10.19
C MET A 47 -6.21 -8.15 -9.81
N TYR A 48 -6.47 -9.37 -10.25
CA TYR A 48 -7.70 -10.09 -9.93
C TYR A 48 -7.34 -11.39 -9.24
N THR A 49 -7.94 -11.64 -8.10
CA THR A 49 -7.68 -12.86 -7.35
C THR A 49 -9.00 -13.49 -6.95
N GLU A 50 -8.93 -14.73 -6.50
CA GLU A 50 -10.13 -15.46 -6.05
C GLU A 50 -10.68 -14.90 -4.74
N ASP A 51 -9.84 -14.18 -4.00
CA ASP A 51 -10.21 -13.68 -2.68
C ASP A 51 -11.14 -12.49 -2.74
N TYR A 52 -11.16 -11.78 -3.85
CA TYR A 52 -11.91 -10.53 -3.98
C TYR A 52 -12.81 -10.56 -5.20
N LYS A 53 -13.93 -9.86 -5.12
CA LYS A 53 -14.90 -9.79 -6.20
C LYS A 53 -14.40 -8.98 -7.38
N GLY A 54 -13.66 -7.94 -7.11
CA GLY A 54 -13.12 -7.06 -8.14
C GLY A 54 -11.62 -7.04 -8.13
N GLY A 55 -11.05 -6.10 -8.85
CA GLY A 55 -9.62 -5.94 -8.93
C GLY A 55 -9.05 -5.10 -7.81
N VAL A 56 -7.75 -5.17 -7.66
CA VAL A 56 -7.01 -4.36 -6.69
C VAL A 56 -5.75 -3.83 -7.35
N ILE A 57 -5.45 -2.55 -7.10
CA ILE A 57 -4.22 -1.91 -7.53
C ILE A 57 -3.40 -1.64 -6.28
N ARG A 58 -2.13 -1.98 -6.34
CA ARG A 58 -1.24 -1.79 -5.20
C ARG A 58 -0.24 -0.68 -5.51
N ILE A 59 -0.19 0.29 -4.64
CA ILE A 59 0.81 1.36 -4.67
C ILE A 59 1.76 1.07 -3.52
N SER A 60 3.02 0.88 -3.85
CA SER A 60 4.05 0.57 -2.85
C SER A 60 5.02 1.73 -2.79
N ALA A 61 5.32 2.20 -1.60
CA ALA A 61 6.21 3.33 -1.42
C ALA A 61 7.13 3.11 -0.24
N TYR A 62 8.37 3.56 -0.38
CA TYR A 62 9.30 3.53 0.72
C TYR A 62 10.24 4.73 0.67
N LYS A 63 10.75 5.07 1.82
CA LYS A 63 11.71 6.17 1.96
C LYS A 63 12.76 5.76 2.99
N ILE A 64 14.02 5.94 2.65
CA ILE A 64 15.12 5.69 3.58
C ILE A 64 15.56 7.03 4.14
N ALA A 65 15.39 7.21 5.43
CA ALA A 65 15.82 8.39 6.16
C ALA A 65 16.57 7.90 7.41
N GLU A 66 16.35 8.51 8.55
CA GLU A 66 16.92 7.98 9.79
C GLU A 66 16.34 6.60 10.08
N GLU A 67 15.03 6.45 9.82
CA GLU A 67 14.36 5.16 9.85
C GLU A 67 13.70 4.94 8.51
N VAL A 68 13.49 3.69 8.16
CA VAL A 68 12.82 3.36 6.91
C VAL A 68 11.31 3.50 7.10
N GLU A 69 10.70 4.29 6.22
CA GLU A 69 9.25 4.44 6.19
C GLU A 69 8.71 3.70 4.98
N GLU A 70 7.62 2.99 5.17
CA GLU A 70 7.02 2.18 4.12
C GLU A 70 5.52 2.26 4.22
N VAL A 71 4.87 2.28 3.06
CA VAL A 71 3.42 2.23 3.02
C VAL A 71 2.96 1.52 1.76
N TYR A 72 1.95 0.69 1.92
CA TYR A 72 1.22 0.07 0.83
C TYR A 72 -0.16 0.68 0.81
N ILE A 73 -0.60 1.07 -0.37
CA ILE A 73 -1.94 1.58 -0.58
C ILE A 73 -2.62 0.63 -1.54
N LEU A 74 -3.70 0.02 -1.10
CA LEU A 74 -4.45 -0.94 -1.89
C LEU A 74 -5.77 -0.32 -2.28
N VAL A 75 -5.96 -0.14 -3.59
CA VAL A 75 -7.17 0.47 -4.12
C VAL A 75 -8.03 -0.62 -4.73
N PHE A 76 -9.21 -0.82 -4.15
CA PHE A 76 -10.13 -1.87 -4.57
C PHE A 76 -11.23 -1.32 -5.46
N ASP A 77 -11.85 -2.20 -6.23
CA ASP A 77 -12.97 -1.81 -7.08
C ASP A 77 -14.22 -1.47 -6.26
N ASN A 78 -14.33 -2.07 -5.07
CA ASN A 78 -15.50 -1.85 -4.22
C ASN A 78 -15.14 -1.83 -2.74
N LYS A 79 -16.05 -1.29 -1.96
CA LYS A 79 -15.83 -1.13 -0.51
C LYS A 79 -15.82 -2.45 0.24
N ASP A 80 -16.57 -3.43 -0.23
CA ASP A 80 -16.65 -4.72 0.45
C ASP A 80 -15.31 -5.45 0.42
N ASP A 81 -14.65 -5.43 -0.72
CA ASP A 81 -13.32 -6.02 -0.85
C ASP A 81 -12.30 -5.31 0.02
N ALA A 82 -12.35 -3.98 0.04
CA ALA A 82 -11.44 -3.20 0.87
C ALA A 82 -11.63 -3.53 2.34
N LYS A 83 -12.87 -3.62 2.79
CA LYS A 83 -13.19 -3.96 4.16
C LYS A 83 -12.74 -5.37 4.53
N LYS A 84 -12.92 -6.30 3.62
CA LYS A 84 -12.47 -7.67 3.81
C LYS A 84 -10.95 -7.71 4.01
N CYS A 85 -10.22 -7.03 3.14
CA CYS A 85 -8.78 -6.96 3.22
C CYS A 85 -8.33 -6.31 4.53
N TYR A 86 -8.95 -5.20 4.89
CA TYR A 86 -8.62 -4.51 6.12
C TYR A 86 -8.80 -5.41 7.35
N ASN A 87 -9.94 -6.11 7.41
CA ASN A 87 -10.21 -7.01 8.52
C ASN A 87 -9.21 -8.15 8.61
N GLU A 88 -8.80 -8.68 7.47
CA GLU A 88 -7.77 -9.72 7.43
C GLU A 88 -6.43 -9.19 7.93
N LEU A 89 -6.06 -7.99 7.51
CA LEU A 89 -4.80 -7.37 7.93
C LEU A 89 -4.77 -7.12 9.43
N ILE A 90 -5.83 -6.58 10.00
CA ILE A 90 -5.83 -6.30 11.43
C ILE A 90 -5.86 -7.56 12.27
N SER A 91 -6.44 -8.65 11.76
CA SER A 91 -6.45 -9.91 12.49
C SER A 91 -5.12 -10.62 12.49
N GLU A 92 -4.31 -10.41 11.45
CA GLU A 92 -2.99 -11.03 11.31
C GLU A 92 -1.84 -10.06 11.57
N GLY A 93 -2.18 -8.79 11.71
CA GLY A 93 -1.18 -7.74 11.74
C GLY A 93 -0.35 -7.69 13.00
N SER A 94 0.80 -7.10 12.87
CA SER A 94 1.74 -6.87 13.93
C SER A 94 1.48 -5.50 14.55
N GLU A 95 1.82 -5.34 15.82
CA GLU A 95 1.75 -4.06 16.48
C GLU A 95 2.69 -3.02 15.86
N GLU A 96 3.67 -3.49 15.11
CA GLU A 96 4.64 -2.60 14.48
C GLU A 96 4.10 -1.95 13.21
N LEU A 97 2.99 -2.45 12.69
CA LEU A 97 2.38 -1.94 11.47
C LEU A 97 1.09 -1.20 11.79
N SER A 98 0.81 -0.21 10.97
CA SER A 98 -0.43 0.55 11.07
C SER A 98 -1.30 0.23 9.86
N PHE A 99 -2.61 0.22 10.09
CA PHE A 99 -3.58 -0.06 9.03
C PHE A 99 -4.69 0.98 9.10
N TYR A 100 -5.21 1.36 7.93
CA TYR A 100 -6.29 2.30 7.87
C TYR A 100 -7.18 1.99 6.68
N LEU A 101 -8.47 2.10 6.88
CA LEU A 101 -9.47 1.86 5.83
C LEU A 101 -10.20 3.17 5.52
N ASP A 102 -10.21 3.53 4.24
CA ASP A 102 -10.95 4.70 3.77
C ASP A 102 -11.70 4.34 2.49
N GLY A 103 -12.97 3.97 2.65
CA GLY A 103 -13.80 3.59 1.51
C GLY A 103 -13.26 2.37 0.78
N LYS A 104 -12.80 2.58 -0.43
CA LYS A 104 -12.23 1.52 -1.27
C LYS A 104 -10.72 1.36 -1.11
N VAL A 105 -10.12 2.10 -0.22
CA VAL A 105 -8.67 2.17 -0.10
C VAL A 105 -8.22 1.66 1.26
N VAL A 106 -7.23 0.79 1.25
CA VAL A 106 -6.61 0.26 2.48
C VAL A 106 -5.17 0.72 2.52
N PHE A 107 -4.76 1.25 3.66
CA PHE A 107 -3.37 1.67 3.88
C PHE A 107 -2.75 0.71 4.88
N ALA A 108 -1.52 0.30 4.62
CA ALA A 108 -0.77 -0.58 5.51
C ALA A 108 0.70 -0.21 5.47
N GLY A 109 1.33 -0.12 6.62
CA GLY A 109 2.75 0.19 6.65
C GLY A 109 3.20 0.72 7.99
N THR A 110 4.31 1.44 8.00
CA THR A 110 4.78 2.10 9.21
C THR A 110 3.81 3.23 9.57
N ALA A 111 3.77 3.59 10.83
CA ALA A 111 2.87 4.65 11.27
C ALA A 111 3.08 5.94 10.50
N GLN A 112 4.34 6.31 10.30
CA GLN A 112 4.66 7.53 9.56
C GLN A 112 4.29 7.39 8.08
N GLY A 113 4.57 6.23 7.48
CA GLY A 113 4.23 6.00 6.07
C GLY A 113 2.74 6.11 5.83
N VAL A 114 1.94 5.49 6.69
CA VAL A 114 0.49 5.56 6.58
C VAL A 114 0.00 6.99 6.77
N ASN A 115 0.56 7.69 7.75
CA ASN A 115 0.19 9.07 8.00
C ASN A 115 0.52 9.98 6.81
N ASP A 116 1.69 9.80 6.22
CA ASP A 116 2.11 10.58 5.05
C ASP A 116 1.19 10.32 3.85
N ALA A 117 0.75 9.09 3.67
CA ALA A 117 -0.13 8.74 2.56
C ALA A 117 -1.54 9.32 2.74
N ARG A 118 -1.99 9.42 3.98
CA ARG A 118 -3.34 9.89 4.29
C ARG A 118 -3.48 11.42 4.32
N SER A 119 -2.43 12.12 4.60
CA SER A 119 -2.49 13.58 4.83
C SER A 119 -2.68 14.41 3.57
#